data_a83c16b46d8797786fce5f938d275cfa
#
_entry.id   a83c16b46d8797786fce5f938d275cfa
#
_cell.length_a   1.000
_cell.length_b   1.000
_cell.length_c   1.000
_cell.angle_alpha   90.00
_cell.angle_beta   90.00
_cell.angle_gamma   90.00
#
_symmetry.space_group_name_H-M   'P 1'
#
loop_
_entity.id
_entity.type
_entity.pdbx_description
1 polymer ?
#
loop_
_entity_poly.entity_id
_entity_poly.type
_entity_poly.pdbx_seq_one_letter_code
_entity_poly.pdbx_strand_id
1 'polypeptide(L)'
;MESVADWLLTDVPESAGLSDLLNDLEPPKPKDLFAPTKRRSWDKSNEARCDFSYRLRLTRRSDVSFISIWQKTVYGRTLTDIKGDPAMVEFCATSIVPVIRETIGAHLDKGGWCICTSPKRRHKARNFASLISERIAECLAIPFYEDVAQCHSRQRVNAVFELNVLPEEPNIIVFDDFVTTGQTLAAMKRLLTQYDKNLMFFTCINNKL
;
A
#
# COMPACT_ATOMS: atom_id res chain seq x y z
N MET A 1 48.08 -44.87 0.28
CA MET A 1 47.61 -43.73 1.09
C MET A 1 48.15 -42.49 0.44
N GLU A 2 47.41 -41.94 -0.49
CA GLU A 2 47.77 -40.69 -1.14
C GLU A 2 47.35 -39.52 -0.23
N SER A 3 48.27 -38.59 -0.07
CA SER A 3 48.14 -37.48 0.86
C SER A 3 47.10 -36.47 0.34
N VAL A 4 46.23 -36.00 1.20
CA VAL A 4 45.21 -34.98 0.95
C VAL A 4 45.82 -33.63 0.53
N ALA A 5 47.14 -33.50 0.54
CA ALA A 5 47.87 -32.28 0.19
C ALA A 5 48.05 -32.04 -1.34
N ASP A 6 47.84 -33.07 -2.17
CA ASP A 6 48.05 -32.94 -3.63
C ASP A 6 46.85 -32.36 -4.38
N TRP A 7 45.73 -32.11 -3.72
CA TRP A 7 44.53 -31.57 -4.33
C TRP A 7 44.48 -30.03 -4.42
N LEU A 8 45.38 -29.35 -3.73
CA LEU A 8 45.30 -27.90 -3.55
C LEU A 8 46.24 -27.10 -4.46
N LEU A 9 46.98 -27.76 -5.38
CA LEU A 9 48.02 -27.09 -6.15
C LEU A 9 47.89 -27.14 -7.67
N THR A 10 46.79 -27.62 -8.25
CA THR A 10 46.74 -27.85 -9.70
C THR A 10 45.86 -26.95 -10.53
N ASP A 11 45.20 -25.92 -9.99
CA ASP A 11 44.38 -25.01 -10.82
C ASP A 11 44.44 -23.53 -10.39
N VAL A 12 45.63 -23.00 -10.12
CA VAL A 12 45.80 -21.55 -10.09
C VAL A 12 46.49 -21.16 -11.42
N PRO A 13 45.80 -20.43 -12.31
CA PRO A 13 46.46 -19.94 -13.52
C PRO A 13 47.58 -18.96 -13.13
N GLU A 14 48.79 -19.27 -13.57
CA GLU A 14 50.05 -18.58 -13.27
C GLU A 14 50.13 -17.12 -13.78
N SER A 15 49.05 -16.53 -14.25
CA SER A 15 49.03 -15.19 -14.87
C SER A 15 48.12 -14.14 -14.23
N ALA A 16 47.41 -14.45 -13.17
CA ALA A 16 46.69 -13.41 -12.43
C ALA A 16 47.59 -12.87 -11.32
N GLY A 17 48.41 -11.89 -11.64
CA GLY A 17 49.22 -11.18 -10.65
C GLY A 17 48.31 -10.53 -9.60
N LEU A 18 48.74 -10.60 -8.32
CA LEU A 18 48.01 -9.95 -7.19
C LEU A 18 47.74 -8.46 -7.46
N SER A 19 48.52 -7.83 -8.34
CA SER A 19 48.33 -6.47 -8.86
C SER A 19 47.06 -6.31 -9.71
N ASP A 20 46.64 -7.32 -10.46
CA ASP A 20 45.45 -7.21 -11.32
C ASP A 20 44.18 -7.36 -10.49
N LEU A 21 44.18 -8.16 -9.43
CA LEU A 21 43.12 -8.27 -8.46
C LEU A 21 42.96 -7.02 -7.58
N LEU A 22 44.03 -6.26 -7.38
CA LEU A 22 44.02 -5.02 -6.61
C LEU A 22 43.59 -3.80 -7.43
N ASN A 23 43.77 -3.84 -8.77
CA ASN A 23 43.36 -2.77 -9.67
C ASN A 23 41.85 -2.76 -9.94
N ASP A 24 41.13 -3.88 -9.79
CA ASP A 24 39.70 -3.96 -9.91
C ASP A 24 38.93 -3.52 -8.62
N LEU A 25 39.65 -3.32 -7.53
CA LEU A 25 39.09 -2.70 -6.32
C LEU A 25 39.23 -1.18 -6.44
N GLU A 26 38.31 -0.54 -7.18
CA GLU A 26 38.15 0.91 -7.01
C GLU A 26 38.02 1.21 -5.51
N PRO A 27 38.82 2.09 -4.94
CA PRO A 27 38.66 2.48 -3.54
C PRO A 27 37.25 2.98 -3.36
N PRO A 28 36.54 2.58 -2.29
CA PRO A 28 35.19 3.04 -2.06
C PRO A 28 35.18 4.57 -2.11
N LYS A 29 34.42 5.12 -3.06
CA LYS A 29 34.30 6.58 -3.23
C LYS A 29 34.00 7.15 -1.85
N PRO A 30 34.77 8.15 -1.38
CA PRO A 30 34.56 8.75 -0.08
C PRO A 30 33.09 9.18 0.01
N LYS A 31 32.36 8.64 0.99
CA LYS A 31 30.98 9.07 1.21
C LYS A 31 31.02 10.54 1.53
N ASP A 32 30.47 11.35 0.66
CA ASP A 32 30.24 12.77 0.96
C ASP A 32 29.29 12.81 2.17
N LEU A 33 29.86 13.15 3.34
CA LEU A 33 29.13 13.24 4.61
C LEU A 33 28.09 14.35 4.59
N PHE A 34 28.17 15.27 3.62
CA PHE A 34 27.26 16.40 3.42
C PHE A 34 26.29 16.16 2.25
N ALA A 35 26.47 15.04 1.51
CA ALA A 35 25.51 14.70 0.47
C ALA A 35 24.12 14.49 1.12
N PRO A 36 23.07 15.18 0.60
CA PRO A 36 21.74 15.02 1.15
C PRO A 36 21.33 13.54 1.04
N THR A 37 21.19 12.90 2.18
CA THR A 37 20.77 11.49 2.26
C THR A 37 19.47 11.35 1.48
N LYS A 38 19.43 10.50 0.45
CA LYS A 38 18.19 10.23 -0.31
C LYS A 38 17.14 9.78 0.69
N ARG A 39 16.22 10.67 1.04
CA ARG A 39 15.11 10.38 1.96
C ARG A 39 14.36 9.16 1.43
N ARG A 40 14.16 8.17 2.28
CA ARG A 40 13.37 6.98 1.93
C ARG A 40 11.94 7.39 1.59
N SER A 41 11.29 6.67 0.70
CA SER A 41 9.88 6.95 0.33
C SER A 41 8.94 6.97 1.55
N TRP A 42 9.29 6.25 2.60
CA TRP A 42 8.61 6.24 3.90
C TRP A 42 8.67 7.61 4.59
N ASP A 43 9.84 8.23 4.67
CA ASP A 43 10.01 9.53 5.33
C ASP A 43 9.19 10.61 4.61
N LYS A 44 9.21 10.57 3.27
CA LYS A 44 8.39 11.45 2.43
C LYS A 44 6.88 11.26 2.64
N SER A 45 6.44 10.04 2.94
CA SER A 45 5.03 9.74 3.22
C SER A 45 4.60 10.27 4.58
N ASN A 46 5.45 10.16 5.60
CA ASN A 46 5.16 10.65 6.94
C ASN A 46 5.09 12.19 7.02
N GLU A 47 5.88 12.87 6.19
CA GLU A 47 5.87 14.33 6.07
C GLU A 47 4.73 14.85 5.18
N ALA A 48 4.01 13.96 4.49
CA ALA A 48 2.89 14.36 3.66
C ALA A 48 1.78 14.99 4.51
N ARG A 49 1.16 16.03 4.00
CA ARG A 49 0.12 16.80 4.69
C ARG A 49 -1.18 16.78 3.91
N CYS A 50 -2.27 17.06 4.60
CA CYS A 50 -3.58 17.27 4.02
C CYS A 50 -4.27 18.45 4.72
N ASP A 51 -4.81 19.36 3.95
CA ASP A 51 -5.58 20.52 4.42
C ASP A 51 -7.09 20.28 4.45
N PHE A 52 -7.51 19.07 4.05
CA PHE A 52 -8.91 18.65 3.93
C PHE A 52 -9.77 19.51 2.99
N SER A 53 -9.15 20.30 2.13
CA SER A 53 -9.87 20.96 1.04
C SER A 53 -10.50 19.90 0.14
N TYR A 54 -11.81 19.93 -0.01
CA TYR A 54 -12.55 18.96 -0.84
C TYR A 54 -12.12 19.06 -2.29
N ARG A 55 -11.52 17.99 -2.81
CA ARG A 55 -10.99 17.90 -4.17
C ARG A 55 -11.22 16.50 -4.72
N LEU A 56 -12.48 16.18 -4.98
CA LEU A 56 -12.86 14.89 -5.53
C LEU A 56 -12.11 14.60 -6.83
N ARG A 57 -11.48 13.44 -6.91
CA ARG A 57 -10.76 12.99 -8.10
C ARG A 57 -10.94 11.50 -8.35
N LEU A 58 -11.22 11.16 -9.60
CA LEU A 58 -10.99 9.82 -10.14
C LEU A 58 -9.54 9.77 -10.64
N THR A 59 -8.76 8.89 -10.06
CA THR A 59 -7.33 8.74 -10.37
C THR A 59 -7.04 7.31 -10.81
N ARG A 60 -6.26 7.15 -11.88
CA ARG A 60 -5.74 5.85 -12.32
C ARG A 60 -4.27 5.72 -11.96
N ARG A 61 -3.91 4.63 -11.28
CA ARG A 61 -2.52 4.26 -10.99
C ARG A 61 -2.34 2.76 -11.14
N SER A 62 -1.22 2.39 -11.75
CA SER A 62 -1.05 1.00 -12.17
C SER A 62 -2.23 0.58 -13.04
N ASP A 63 -2.93 -0.49 -12.69
CA ASP A 63 -4.10 -1.02 -13.38
C ASP A 63 -5.41 -0.77 -12.62
N VAL A 64 -5.40 0.10 -11.59
CA VAL A 64 -6.57 0.41 -10.77
C VAL A 64 -6.97 1.87 -10.88
N SER A 65 -8.28 2.12 -11.01
CA SER A 65 -8.88 3.44 -10.87
C SER A 65 -9.55 3.54 -9.51
N PHE A 66 -9.35 4.65 -8.81
CA PHE A 66 -9.94 4.89 -7.49
C PHE A 66 -10.40 6.33 -7.34
N ILE A 67 -11.39 6.53 -6.49
CA ILE A 67 -11.95 7.84 -6.14
C ILE A 67 -11.34 8.29 -4.81
N SER A 68 -10.88 9.54 -4.77
CA SER A 68 -10.35 10.18 -3.56
C SER A 68 -11.02 11.51 -3.31
N ILE A 69 -11.32 11.83 -2.04
CA ILE A 69 -11.98 13.08 -1.66
C ILE A 69 -10.98 14.20 -1.37
N TRP A 70 -9.78 13.86 -0.94
CA TRP A 70 -8.72 14.80 -0.64
C TRP A 70 -7.43 14.44 -1.37
N GLN A 71 -6.61 15.48 -1.53
CA GLN A 71 -5.29 15.36 -2.15
C GLN A 71 -4.21 15.77 -1.16
N LYS A 72 -3.02 15.18 -1.30
CA LYS A 72 -1.84 15.66 -0.60
C LYS A 72 -1.62 17.14 -0.88
N THR A 73 -1.27 17.89 0.17
CA THR A 73 -0.92 19.30 0.11
C THR A 73 0.44 19.54 0.80
N VAL A 74 0.91 20.77 0.73
CA VAL A 74 2.10 21.22 1.47
C VAL A 74 1.74 21.79 2.84
N TYR A 75 0.45 22.03 3.08
CA TYR A 75 -0.11 22.58 4.32
C TYR A 75 -1.02 21.55 5.03
N GLY A 76 -1.48 21.90 6.22
CA GLY A 76 -2.42 21.10 6.99
C GLY A 76 -1.74 20.07 7.89
N ARG A 77 -2.53 19.08 8.32
CA ARG A 77 -2.09 18.05 9.26
C ARG A 77 -1.22 17.02 8.56
N THR A 78 -0.24 16.48 9.27
CA THR A 78 0.57 15.36 8.75
C THR A 78 -0.26 14.07 8.72
N LEU A 79 0.11 13.13 7.85
CA LEU A 79 -0.58 11.82 7.81
C LEU A 79 -0.43 11.06 9.13
N THR A 80 0.66 11.29 9.86
CA THR A 80 0.87 10.69 11.18
C THR A 80 -0.11 11.25 12.21
N ASP A 81 -0.31 12.57 12.24
CA ASP A 81 -1.26 13.22 13.14
C ASP A 81 -2.70 12.81 12.83
N ILE A 82 -3.03 12.66 11.53
CA ILE A 82 -4.35 12.21 11.09
C ILE A 82 -4.61 10.79 11.60
N LYS A 83 -3.66 9.87 11.44
CA LYS A 83 -3.79 8.47 11.90
C LYS A 83 -3.78 8.32 13.42
N GLY A 84 -3.16 9.25 14.12
CA GLY A 84 -3.08 9.27 15.57
C GLY A 84 -4.31 9.84 16.28
N ASP A 85 -5.21 10.47 15.55
CA ASP A 85 -6.41 11.13 16.09
C ASP A 85 -7.67 10.29 15.86
N PRO A 86 -8.26 9.71 16.93
CA PRO A 86 -9.47 8.90 16.81
C PRO A 86 -10.66 9.63 16.18
N ALA A 87 -10.76 10.96 16.38
CA ALA A 87 -11.84 11.76 15.80
C ALA A 87 -11.80 11.77 14.26
N MET A 88 -10.64 11.52 13.67
CA MET A 88 -10.48 11.46 12.22
C MET A 88 -11.13 10.23 11.59
N VAL A 89 -11.41 9.18 12.35
CA VAL A 89 -12.16 8.01 11.86
C VAL A 89 -13.56 8.43 11.44
N GLU A 90 -14.29 9.08 12.35
CA GLU A 90 -15.64 9.58 12.09
C GLU A 90 -15.64 10.63 10.99
N PHE A 91 -14.69 11.58 11.06
CA PHE A 91 -14.58 12.64 10.06
C PHE A 91 -14.33 12.09 8.65
N CYS A 92 -13.43 11.13 8.50
CA CYS A 92 -13.15 10.50 7.22
C CYS A 92 -14.34 9.69 6.70
N ALA A 93 -14.98 8.90 7.56
CA ALA A 93 -16.12 8.07 7.16
C ALA A 93 -17.30 8.94 6.71
N THR A 94 -17.69 9.93 7.52
CA THR A 94 -18.82 10.83 7.20
C THR A 94 -18.56 11.69 5.96
N SER A 95 -17.29 12.02 5.69
CA SER A 95 -16.93 12.78 4.49
C SER A 95 -17.00 11.95 3.20
N ILE A 96 -16.67 10.66 3.25
CA ILE A 96 -16.61 9.82 2.04
C ILE A 96 -17.94 9.11 1.74
N VAL A 97 -18.77 8.85 2.73
CA VAL A 97 -20.07 8.18 2.58
C VAL A 97 -20.96 8.85 1.52
N PRO A 98 -21.15 10.18 1.51
CA PRO A 98 -21.93 10.84 0.46
C PRO A 98 -21.38 10.55 -0.95
N VAL A 99 -20.05 10.55 -1.12
CA VAL A 99 -19.41 10.26 -2.40
C VAL A 99 -19.67 8.84 -2.86
N ILE A 100 -19.60 7.87 -1.93
CA ILE A 100 -19.92 6.47 -2.23
C ILE A 100 -21.38 6.34 -2.65
N ARG A 101 -22.32 6.95 -1.91
CA ARG A 101 -23.74 6.94 -2.23
C ARG A 101 -24.04 7.56 -3.59
N GLU A 102 -23.43 8.70 -3.90
CA GLU A 102 -23.60 9.37 -5.19
C GLU A 102 -23.02 8.53 -6.35
N THR A 103 -21.85 7.93 -6.13
CA THR A 103 -21.16 7.13 -7.16
C THR A 103 -21.89 5.83 -7.48
N ILE A 104 -22.36 5.11 -6.46
CA ILE A 104 -23.05 3.83 -6.63
C ILE A 104 -24.54 4.06 -6.94
N GLY A 105 -25.12 5.15 -6.44
CA GLY A 105 -26.51 5.53 -6.67
C GLY A 105 -27.49 4.46 -6.17
N ALA A 106 -28.58 4.29 -6.91
CA ALA A 106 -29.65 3.33 -6.58
C ALA A 106 -29.22 1.85 -6.60
N HIS A 107 -28.00 1.55 -7.06
CA HIS A 107 -27.48 0.17 -7.00
C HIS A 107 -27.11 -0.23 -5.56
N LEU A 108 -26.80 0.72 -4.69
CA LEU A 108 -26.54 0.44 -3.29
C LEU A 108 -27.79 -0.11 -2.59
N ASP A 109 -28.95 0.49 -2.85
CA ASP A 109 -30.23 0.12 -2.22
C ASP A 109 -30.76 -1.24 -2.71
N LYS A 110 -30.31 -1.72 -3.87
CA LYS A 110 -30.64 -3.05 -4.37
C LYS A 110 -29.95 -4.19 -3.61
N GLY A 111 -29.02 -3.86 -2.72
CA GLY A 111 -28.22 -4.82 -1.95
C GLY A 111 -27.09 -5.47 -2.76
N GLY A 112 -26.46 -6.47 -2.15
CA GLY A 112 -25.34 -7.19 -2.75
C GLY A 112 -24.03 -6.39 -2.75
N TRP A 113 -23.88 -5.42 -1.87
CA TRP A 113 -22.66 -4.67 -1.62
C TRP A 113 -22.07 -5.01 -0.27
N CYS A 114 -20.75 -5.06 -0.20
CA CYS A 114 -19.99 -5.06 1.04
C CYS A 114 -18.79 -4.13 0.91
N ILE A 115 -18.11 -3.89 2.02
CA ILE A 115 -16.85 -3.14 2.05
C ILE A 115 -15.75 -3.99 2.68
N CYS A 116 -14.54 -3.87 2.14
CA CYS A 116 -13.34 -4.45 2.73
C CYS A 116 -12.19 -3.45 2.72
N THR A 117 -11.19 -3.72 3.54
CA THR A 117 -9.94 -2.94 3.57
C THR A 117 -8.84 -3.62 2.77
N SER A 118 -7.87 -2.82 2.38
CA SER A 118 -6.57 -3.33 1.96
C SER A 118 -5.89 -4.13 3.06
N PRO A 119 -5.16 -5.23 2.74
CA PRO A 119 -4.56 -6.11 3.74
C PRO A 119 -3.62 -5.37 4.67
N LYS A 120 -3.70 -5.72 5.93
CA LYS A 120 -2.76 -5.24 6.96
C LYS A 120 -1.38 -5.87 6.71
N ARG A 121 -0.34 -5.04 6.70
CA ARG A 121 1.04 -5.51 6.50
C ARG A 121 1.67 -6.18 7.71
N ARG A 122 1.01 -6.19 8.87
CA ARG A 122 1.48 -6.79 10.12
C ARG A 122 0.28 -7.30 10.90
N HIS A 123 0.43 -8.44 11.55
CA HIS A 123 -0.55 -9.05 12.46
C HIS A 123 -0.78 -8.17 13.69
N LYS A 124 -1.34 -7.01 13.52
CA LYS A 124 -1.62 -6.08 14.62
C LYS A 124 -3.06 -5.63 14.58
N ALA A 125 -3.51 -5.18 15.75
CA ALA A 125 -4.77 -4.54 16.00
C ALA A 125 -5.28 -3.73 14.80
N ARG A 126 -6.59 -3.55 14.71
CA ARG A 126 -7.27 -2.76 13.68
C ARG A 126 -6.49 -1.51 13.33
N ASN A 127 -6.22 -1.30 12.06
CA ASN A 127 -5.55 -0.12 11.57
C ASN A 127 -6.57 1.00 11.27
N PHE A 128 -6.05 2.18 10.97
CA PHE A 128 -6.90 3.35 10.69
C PHE A 128 -7.88 3.12 9.52
N ALA A 129 -7.45 2.44 8.45
CA ALA A 129 -8.33 2.09 7.33
C ALA A 129 -9.44 1.12 7.75
N SER A 130 -9.16 0.14 8.62
CA SER A 130 -10.17 -0.78 9.13
C SER A 130 -11.25 -0.06 9.94
N LEU A 131 -10.85 0.85 10.83
CA LEU A 131 -11.80 1.63 11.63
C LEU A 131 -12.71 2.51 10.75
N ILE A 132 -12.13 3.17 9.75
CA ILE A 132 -12.91 3.97 8.80
C ILE A 132 -13.86 3.08 7.99
N SER A 133 -13.39 1.94 7.49
CA SER A 133 -14.23 1.03 6.69
C SER A 133 -15.40 0.46 7.47
N GLU A 134 -15.19 0.08 8.72
CA GLU A 134 -16.27 -0.35 9.62
C GLU A 134 -17.31 0.76 9.79
N ARG A 135 -16.85 1.99 10.03
CA ARG A 135 -17.75 3.14 10.18
C ARG A 135 -18.50 3.47 8.88
N ILE A 136 -17.86 3.34 7.72
CA ILE A 136 -18.51 3.46 6.41
C ILE A 136 -19.59 2.37 6.26
N ALA A 137 -19.29 1.12 6.61
CA ALA A 137 -20.22 0.00 6.55
C ALA A 137 -21.46 0.24 7.38
N GLU A 138 -21.29 0.73 8.61
CA GLU A 138 -22.41 1.12 9.49
C GLU A 138 -23.29 2.22 8.85
N CYS A 139 -22.65 3.28 8.32
CA CYS A 139 -23.37 4.38 7.67
C CYS A 139 -24.13 3.96 6.41
N LEU A 140 -23.61 2.96 5.69
CA LEU A 140 -24.21 2.44 4.46
C LEU A 140 -25.15 1.25 4.72
N ALA A 141 -25.17 0.70 5.94
CA ALA A 141 -25.87 -0.52 6.32
C ALA A 141 -25.49 -1.73 5.44
N ILE A 142 -24.19 -1.90 5.16
CA ILE A 142 -23.64 -3.01 4.38
C ILE A 142 -22.62 -3.82 5.21
N PRO A 143 -22.38 -5.11 4.90
CA PRO A 143 -21.37 -5.93 5.59
C PRO A 143 -19.95 -5.35 5.45
N PHE A 144 -19.16 -5.51 6.53
CA PHE A 144 -17.74 -5.21 6.57
C PHE A 144 -16.91 -6.48 6.71
N TYR A 145 -15.96 -6.67 5.82
CA TYR A 145 -14.98 -7.78 5.85
C TYR A 145 -13.58 -7.22 6.07
N GLU A 146 -13.05 -7.38 7.27
CA GLU A 146 -11.75 -6.80 7.63
C GLU A 146 -10.56 -7.54 6.98
N ASP A 147 -10.58 -8.86 6.98
CA ASP A 147 -9.45 -9.71 6.61
C ASP A 147 -9.73 -10.53 5.34
N VAL A 148 -10.20 -9.88 4.29
CA VAL A 148 -10.44 -10.51 2.97
C VAL A 148 -9.15 -11.09 2.39
N ALA A 149 -8.04 -10.40 2.58
CA ALA A 149 -6.75 -10.82 2.07
C ALA A 149 -5.63 -10.70 3.12
N GLN A 150 -4.65 -11.57 3.02
CA GLN A 150 -3.46 -11.58 3.86
C GLN A 150 -2.20 -11.32 3.03
N CYS A 151 -1.22 -10.67 3.63
CA CYS A 151 0.07 -10.41 3.03
C CYS A 151 1.16 -11.15 3.81
N HIS A 152 1.70 -12.22 3.24
CA HIS A 152 2.78 -13.00 3.86
C HIS A 152 4.17 -12.44 3.61
N SER A 153 4.32 -11.56 2.61
CA SER A 153 5.62 -11.03 2.24
C SER A 153 6.04 -9.88 3.14
N ARG A 154 7.28 -9.92 3.63
CA ARG A 154 7.93 -8.78 4.29
C ARG A 154 8.33 -7.66 3.33
N GLN A 155 8.29 -7.92 2.03
CA GLN A 155 8.70 -6.96 1.00
C GLN A 155 7.61 -5.95 0.71
N ARG A 156 7.97 -4.68 0.61
CA ARG A 156 7.05 -3.59 0.28
C ARG A 156 6.71 -3.50 -1.21
N VAL A 157 7.55 -4.10 -2.04
CA VAL A 157 7.41 -4.08 -3.50
C VAL A 157 6.96 -5.47 -3.92
N ASN A 158 5.94 -5.54 -4.79
CA ASN A 158 5.35 -6.79 -5.29
C ASN A 158 4.80 -7.70 -4.18
N ALA A 159 4.08 -7.14 -3.21
CA ALA A 159 3.40 -7.93 -2.20
C ALA A 159 2.41 -8.89 -2.87
N VAL A 160 2.58 -10.18 -2.61
CA VAL A 160 1.62 -11.21 -2.99
C VAL A 160 0.57 -11.30 -1.90
N PHE A 161 -0.69 -11.14 -2.30
CA PHE A 161 -1.82 -11.29 -1.41
C PHE A 161 -2.47 -12.65 -1.63
N GLU A 162 -2.82 -13.29 -0.55
CA GLU A 162 -3.60 -14.53 -0.53
C GLU A 162 -4.98 -14.23 0.01
N LEU A 163 -5.99 -14.87 -0.58
CA LEU A 163 -7.36 -14.77 -0.12
C LEU A 163 -7.49 -15.47 1.23
N ASN A 164 -8.07 -14.79 2.20
CA ASN A 164 -8.40 -15.36 3.50
C ASN A 164 -9.90 -15.61 3.64
N VAL A 165 -10.71 -14.61 3.31
CA VAL A 165 -12.17 -14.71 3.32
C VAL A 165 -12.70 -14.11 2.03
N LEU A 166 -13.51 -14.87 1.30
CA LEU A 166 -14.22 -14.35 0.13
C LEU A 166 -15.58 -13.82 0.56
N PRO A 167 -15.85 -12.51 0.38
CA PRO A 167 -17.19 -11.96 0.62
C PRO A 167 -18.25 -12.68 -0.24
N GLU A 168 -19.45 -12.89 0.33
CA GLU A 168 -20.57 -13.49 -0.39
C GLU A 168 -21.12 -12.53 -1.44
N GLU A 169 -21.11 -11.22 -1.16
CA GLU A 169 -21.65 -10.18 -2.00
C GLU A 169 -20.92 -10.10 -3.35
N PRO A 170 -21.65 -9.89 -4.45
CA PRO A 170 -21.07 -9.77 -5.77
C PRO A 170 -20.31 -8.45 -5.98
N ASN A 171 -20.65 -7.41 -5.21
CA ASN A 171 -20.09 -6.08 -5.37
C ASN A 171 -19.30 -5.68 -4.12
N ILE A 172 -18.04 -5.30 -4.29
CA ILE A 172 -17.13 -5.01 -3.18
C ILE A 172 -16.57 -3.59 -3.31
N ILE A 173 -16.76 -2.80 -2.28
CA ILE A 173 -16.03 -1.56 -2.07
C ILE A 173 -14.69 -1.90 -1.41
N VAL A 174 -13.60 -1.64 -2.09
CA VAL A 174 -12.24 -1.77 -1.54
C VAL A 174 -11.78 -0.39 -1.10
N PHE A 175 -11.59 -0.24 0.20
CA PHE A 175 -11.20 1.04 0.81
C PHE A 175 -9.77 1.01 1.33
N ASP A 176 -9.04 2.11 1.10
CA ASP A 176 -7.73 2.36 1.71
C ASP A 176 -7.70 3.81 2.25
N ASP A 177 -7.03 4.06 3.37
CA ASP A 177 -6.98 5.40 3.96
C ASP A 177 -6.16 6.38 3.10
N PHE A 178 -4.97 5.97 2.66
CA PHE A 178 -4.03 6.78 1.87
C PHE A 178 -3.45 6.00 0.71
N VAL A 179 -3.62 6.48 -0.49
CA VAL A 179 -3.06 5.85 -1.69
C VAL A 179 -1.88 6.65 -2.22
N THR A 180 -0.69 6.03 -2.25
CA THR A 180 0.53 6.63 -2.82
C THR A 180 0.82 6.08 -4.22
N THR A 181 1.14 4.81 -4.34
CA THR A 181 1.46 4.15 -5.62
C THR A 181 0.28 3.42 -6.24
N GLY A 182 -0.73 3.09 -5.45
CA GLY A 182 -1.87 2.27 -5.87
C GLY A 182 -1.59 0.78 -5.96
N GLN A 183 -0.37 0.32 -5.65
CA GLN A 183 -0.01 -1.09 -5.77
C GLN A 183 -0.81 -2.01 -4.85
N THR A 184 -1.17 -1.55 -3.66
CA THR A 184 -2.00 -2.31 -2.72
C THR A 184 -3.40 -2.53 -3.30
N LEU A 185 -4.03 -1.47 -3.83
CA LEU A 185 -5.34 -1.57 -4.50
C LEU A 185 -5.27 -2.43 -5.76
N ALA A 186 -4.20 -2.31 -6.55
CA ALA A 186 -3.98 -3.12 -7.74
C ALA A 186 -3.82 -4.62 -7.39
N ALA A 187 -3.15 -4.94 -6.28
CA ALA A 187 -3.03 -6.31 -5.80
C ALA A 187 -4.39 -6.87 -5.32
N MET A 188 -5.19 -6.07 -4.60
CA MET A 188 -6.56 -6.43 -4.25
C MET A 188 -7.43 -6.67 -5.49
N LYS A 189 -7.31 -5.79 -6.49
CA LYS A 189 -8.01 -5.98 -7.77
C LYS A 189 -7.66 -7.32 -8.41
N ARG A 190 -6.37 -7.62 -8.60
CA ARG A 190 -5.93 -8.88 -9.19
C ARG A 190 -6.43 -10.11 -8.43
N LEU A 191 -6.43 -10.02 -7.09
CA LEU A 191 -6.92 -11.11 -6.25
C LEU A 191 -8.43 -11.33 -6.42
N LEU A 192 -9.23 -10.29 -6.26
CA LEU A 192 -10.69 -10.41 -6.21
C LEU A 192 -11.34 -10.60 -7.58
N THR A 193 -10.72 -10.10 -8.66
CA THR A 193 -11.23 -10.29 -10.03
C THR A 193 -11.26 -11.77 -10.44
N GLN A 194 -10.42 -12.63 -9.83
CA GLN A 194 -10.41 -14.07 -10.09
C GLN A 194 -11.70 -14.78 -9.62
N TYR A 195 -12.52 -14.11 -8.83
CA TYR A 195 -13.74 -14.64 -8.22
C TYR A 195 -15.01 -13.94 -8.76
N ASP A 196 -14.95 -13.34 -9.94
CA ASP A 196 -16.06 -12.65 -10.61
C ASP A 196 -16.72 -11.56 -9.74
N LYS A 197 -15.95 -10.87 -8.91
CA LYS A 197 -16.42 -9.76 -8.07
C LYS A 197 -16.32 -8.43 -8.80
N ASN A 198 -17.37 -7.62 -8.70
CA ASN A 198 -17.37 -6.24 -9.15
C ASN A 198 -16.71 -5.36 -8.09
N LEU A 199 -15.73 -4.55 -8.48
CA LEU A 199 -14.90 -3.83 -7.53
C LEU A 199 -14.99 -2.32 -7.76
N MET A 200 -15.19 -1.58 -6.67
CA MET A 200 -15.03 -0.13 -6.63
C MET A 200 -14.02 0.26 -5.57
N PHE A 201 -13.15 1.21 -5.91
CA PHE A 201 -12.03 1.59 -5.07
C PHE A 201 -12.17 3.02 -4.60
N PHE A 202 -12.11 3.21 -3.28
CA PHE A 202 -12.20 4.52 -2.65
C PHE A 202 -11.04 4.73 -1.68
N THR A 203 -10.64 5.98 -1.52
CA THR A 203 -9.65 6.39 -0.52
C THR A 203 -9.97 7.79 0.01
N CYS A 204 -9.57 8.08 1.23
CA CYS A 204 -9.67 9.43 1.75
C CYS A 204 -8.66 10.36 1.05
N ILE A 205 -7.37 10.01 1.07
CA ILE A 205 -6.31 10.90 0.61
C ILE A 205 -5.48 10.26 -0.49
N ASN A 206 -5.39 10.96 -1.62
CA ASN A 206 -4.45 10.66 -2.66
C ASN A 206 -3.10 11.33 -2.34
N ASN A 207 -2.12 10.53 -1.91
CA ASN A 207 -0.82 10.99 -1.41
C ASN A 207 0.22 11.17 -2.53
N LYS A 208 -0.19 11.67 -3.68
CA LYS A 208 0.72 12.02 -4.78
C LYS A 208 0.24 13.32 -5.41
N LEU A 209 1.13 14.28 -5.50
CA LEU A 209 0.95 15.49 -6.31
C LEU A 209 1.14 15.17 -7.79
#